data_12824845edfd0e263eb444c0d1ffec19
#
_entry.id   12824845edfd0e263eb444c0d1ffec19
#
_cell.length_a   1.000
_cell.length_b   1.000
_cell.length_c   1.000
_cell.angle_alpha   90.00
_cell.angle_beta   90.00
_cell.angle_gamma   90.00
#
_symmetry.space_group_name_H-M   'P 1'
#
loop_
_entity.id
_entity.type
_entity.pdbx_description
1 polymer ?
#
loop_
_entity_poly.entity_id
_entity_poly.type
_entity_poly.pdbx_seq_one_letter_code
_entity_poly.pdbx_strand_id
1 'polypeptide(L)'
;MTTKLILASLMLAFAGGACAAGTITVYPGNSAPPLTVTGAERLADLVTQPTLAHSWWPGTVISERQSTAVAEQQHQKLLARLAALAADRGGDEGAAINGLRTQLQAIRVTGRQLVNLDPDRVRVNPESNPPLLGEYSLWVGQKPTTVTVMGLVSTPGKKTFTPGRSVDEYLDDVSTLSGGDRSYAWVVYPDGKTVKAPVAYWNKRHVEPMPGSMIFVGFADHIFSSAWDGLNEQILHSLTHRIPD
;
A
#
# COMPACT_ATOMS: atom_id res chain seq x y z
N MET A 1 -60.13 55.31 -1.47
CA MET A 1 -59.48 54.29 -2.27
C MET A 1 -58.01 54.19 -1.76
N THR A 2 -57.71 53.22 -0.93
CA THR A 2 -56.44 53.07 -0.24
C THR A 2 -55.71 51.85 -0.83
N THR A 3 -54.68 52.12 -1.58
CA THR A 3 -53.84 51.12 -2.22
C THR A 3 -52.81 50.59 -1.18
N LYS A 4 -52.92 49.31 -0.79
CA LYS A 4 -51.98 48.67 0.10
C LYS A 4 -50.82 48.12 -0.76
N LEU A 5 -49.61 48.67 -0.60
CA LEU A 5 -48.36 48.10 -1.09
C LEU A 5 -47.96 46.91 -0.19
N ILE A 6 -47.89 45.71 -0.75
CA ILE A 6 -47.33 44.53 -0.11
C ILE A 6 -45.86 44.47 -0.51
N LEU A 7 -44.96 44.74 0.45
CA LEU A 7 -43.53 44.53 0.31
C LEU A 7 -43.22 43.04 0.55
N ALA A 8 -42.94 42.28 -0.50
CA ALA A 8 -42.47 40.92 -0.40
C ALA A 8 -40.94 40.92 -0.14
N SER A 9 -40.54 40.65 1.07
CA SER A 9 -39.13 40.46 1.42
C SER A 9 -38.67 39.09 0.94
N LEU A 10 -37.83 39.07 -0.10
CA LEU A 10 -37.15 37.86 -0.60
C LEU A 10 -35.98 37.56 0.34
N MET A 11 -36.14 36.63 1.28
CA MET A 11 -35.03 36.08 2.06
C MET A 11 -34.24 35.13 1.17
N LEU A 12 -33.07 35.58 0.73
CA LEU A 12 -32.06 34.73 0.09
C LEU A 12 -31.41 33.91 1.19
N ALA A 13 -31.83 32.64 1.36
CA ALA A 13 -31.13 31.67 2.20
C ALA A 13 -29.81 31.32 1.51
N PHE A 14 -28.70 31.87 1.99
CA PHE A 14 -27.36 31.33 1.70
C PHE A 14 -27.28 29.96 2.36
N ALA A 15 -27.53 28.90 1.60
CA ALA A 15 -27.13 27.58 1.96
C ALA A 15 -25.58 27.58 1.87
N GLY A 16 -24.91 27.94 2.97
CA GLY A 16 -23.49 27.67 3.15
C GLY A 16 -23.31 26.17 2.98
N GLY A 17 -22.63 25.77 1.90
CA GLY A 17 -22.22 24.38 1.74
C GLY A 17 -21.37 23.99 2.94
N ALA A 18 -21.95 23.23 3.86
CA ALA A 18 -21.16 22.53 4.87
C ALA A 18 -20.26 21.58 4.08
N CYS A 19 -18.99 21.95 3.90
CA CYS A 19 -17.96 20.99 3.54
C CYS A 19 -18.01 19.93 4.65
N ALA A 20 -18.56 18.76 4.33
CA ALA A 20 -18.57 17.65 5.28
C ALA A 20 -17.10 17.28 5.54
N ALA A 21 -16.58 17.64 6.72
CA ALA A 21 -15.27 17.21 7.15
C ALA A 21 -15.19 15.68 7.11
N GLY A 22 -14.06 15.15 6.67
CA GLY A 22 -13.88 13.71 6.56
C GLY A 22 -14.00 13.02 7.91
N THR A 23 -14.53 11.80 7.89
CA THR A 23 -14.52 10.90 9.04
C THR A 23 -13.37 9.92 8.87
N ILE A 24 -12.42 9.91 9.80
CA ILE A 24 -11.24 9.06 9.72
C ILE A 24 -11.28 8.03 10.85
N THR A 25 -11.31 6.76 10.50
CA THR A 25 -11.12 5.67 11.47
C THR A 25 -9.63 5.35 11.55
N VAL A 26 -9.02 5.59 12.70
CA VAL A 26 -7.62 5.28 12.97
C VAL A 26 -7.51 3.91 13.57
N TYR A 27 -6.71 3.04 12.95
CA TYR A 27 -6.36 1.71 13.41
C TYR A 27 -4.94 1.74 13.96
N PRO A 28 -4.77 1.84 15.28
CA PRO A 28 -3.45 1.75 15.88
C PRO A 28 -2.91 0.33 15.78
N GLY A 29 -1.61 0.19 15.57
CA GLY A 29 -0.92 -1.11 15.71
C GLY A 29 -1.13 -1.67 17.13
N ASN A 30 -0.73 -2.91 17.36
CA ASN A 30 -0.79 -3.59 18.66
C ASN A 30 -2.21 -3.93 19.19
N SER A 31 -3.15 -4.22 18.29
CA SER A 31 -4.51 -4.64 18.66
C SER A 31 -5.30 -3.66 19.54
N ALA A 32 -4.89 -2.40 19.61
CA ALA A 32 -5.67 -1.39 20.29
C ALA A 32 -6.99 -1.10 19.51
N PRO A 33 -8.06 -0.71 20.22
CA PRO A 33 -9.33 -0.44 19.56
C PRO A 33 -9.22 0.73 18.58
N PRO A 34 -9.98 0.71 17.47
CA PRO A 34 -10.01 1.82 16.52
C PRO A 34 -10.50 3.11 17.19
N LEU A 35 -9.91 4.23 16.77
CA LEU A 35 -10.29 5.57 17.20
C LEU A 35 -10.93 6.32 16.02
N THR A 36 -11.96 7.12 16.30
CA THR A 36 -12.54 7.98 15.25
C THR A 36 -12.06 9.41 15.43
N VAL A 37 -11.49 9.98 14.38
CA VAL A 37 -11.12 11.39 14.28
C VAL A 37 -12.17 12.07 13.40
N THR A 38 -12.82 13.09 13.94
CA THR A 38 -13.79 13.92 13.23
C THR A 38 -13.30 15.35 13.14
N GLY A 39 -13.73 16.09 12.12
CA GLY A 39 -13.40 17.51 11.97
C GLY A 39 -12.05 17.78 11.32
N ALA A 40 -11.35 16.78 10.82
CA ALA A 40 -10.18 17.00 9.96
C ALA A 40 -10.67 17.35 8.55
N GLU A 41 -10.51 18.60 8.16
CA GLU A 41 -10.90 19.09 6.82
C GLU A 41 -9.81 18.79 5.79
N ARG A 42 -8.57 18.80 6.22
CA ARG A 42 -7.39 18.56 5.39
C ARG A 42 -6.43 17.55 6.02
N LEU A 43 -5.52 17.03 5.21
CA LEU A 43 -4.53 16.05 5.66
C LEU A 43 -3.65 16.60 6.81
N ALA A 44 -3.30 17.90 6.80
CA ALA A 44 -2.54 18.53 7.89
C ALA A 44 -3.25 18.42 9.23
N ASP A 45 -4.57 18.60 9.26
CA ASP A 45 -5.36 18.53 10.50
C ASP A 45 -5.31 17.12 11.10
N LEU A 46 -5.24 16.09 10.23
CA LEU A 46 -5.13 14.71 10.65
C LEU A 46 -3.72 14.38 11.18
N VAL A 47 -2.68 14.63 10.39
CA VAL A 47 -1.31 14.20 10.74
C VAL A 47 -0.71 14.96 11.93
N THR A 48 -1.29 16.12 12.28
CA THR A 48 -0.86 16.92 13.45
C THR A 48 -1.63 16.60 14.74
N GLN A 49 -2.52 15.59 14.71
CA GLN A 49 -3.24 15.16 15.92
C GLN A 49 -2.26 14.68 17.00
N PRO A 50 -2.38 15.15 18.26
CA PRO A 50 -1.48 14.74 19.34
C PRO A 50 -1.44 13.24 19.57
N THR A 51 -2.56 12.55 19.33
CA THR A 51 -2.69 11.08 19.45
C THR A 51 -1.84 10.32 18.45
N LEU A 52 -1.42 10.97 17.35
CA LEU A 52 -0.61 10.39 16.27
C LEU A 52 0.87 10.80 16.33
N ALA A 53 1.27 11.62 17.31
CA ALA A 53 2.63 12.20 17.39
C ALA A 53 3.76 11.15 17.42
N HIS A 54 3.49 9.95 17.92
CA HIS A 54 4.48 8.87 18.00
C HIS A 54 4.36 7.83 16.89
N SER A 55 3.55 8.09 15.86
CA SER A 55 3.38 7.19 14.72
C SER A 55 4.64 7.17 13.84
N TRP A 56 4.97 5.98 13.34
CA TRP A 56 6.02 5.83 12.35
C TRP A 56 5.48 6.14 10.95
N TRP A 57 5.58 7.40 10.56
CA TRP A 57 4.96 7.94 9.33
C TRP A 57 5.34 7.22 8.03
N PRO A 58 6.59 6.75 7.82
CA PRO A 58 6.94 6.03 6.59
C PRO A 58 6.11 4.77 6.33
N GLY A 59 5.62 4.12 7.40
CA GLY A 59 4.77 2.92 7.30
C GLY A 59 3.29 3.18 7.52
N THR A 60 2.90 4.42 7.74
CA THR A 60 1.49 4.79 7.90
C THR A 60 0.77 4.72 6.56
N VAL A 61 -0.45 4.17 6.57
CA VAL A 61 -1.27 4.02 5.37
C VAL A 61 -2.61 4.72 5.58
N ILE A 62 -2.94 5.65 4.69
CA ILE A 62 -4.29 6.23 4.58
C ILE A 62 -4.99 5.63 3.38
N SER A 63 -6.25 5.28 3.52
CA SER A 63 -7.06 4.79 2.42
C SER A 63 -8.46 5.40 2.42
N GLU A 64 -9.03 5.49 1.25
CA GLU A 64 -10.41 5.88 1.02
C GLU A 64 -11.29 4.63 0.91
N ARG A 65 -12.51 4.70 1.46
CA ARG A 65 -13.44 3.56 1.49
C ARG A 65 -13.83 3.07 0.10
N GLN A 66 -14.12 3.98 -0.83
CA GLN A 66 -14.53 3.61 -2.19
C GLN A 66 -13.40 2.90 -2.94
N SER A 67 -12.18 3.43 -2.83
CA SER A 67 -10.98 2.85 -3.46
C SER A 67 -10.63 1.47 -2.88
N THR A 68 -11.04 1.18 -1.64
CA THR A 68 -10.77 -0.13 -0.99
C THR A 68 -11.50 -1.26 -1.71
N ALA A 69 -12.77 -1.08 -2.06
CA ALA A 69 -13.52 -2.12 -2.78
C ALA A 69 -12.90 -2.43 -4.16
N VAL A 70 -12.34 -1.41 -4.83
CA VAL A 70 -11.63 -1.59 -6.11
C VAL A 70 -10.33 -2.37 -5.91
N ALA A 71 -9.53 -2.01 -4.90
CA ALA A 71 -8.28 -2.69 -4.59
C ALA A 71 -8.51 -4.17 -4.22
N GLU A 72 -9.52 -4.45 -3.40
CA GLU A 72 -9.92 -5.82 -3.03
C GLU A 72 -10.35 -6.63 -4.27
N GLN A 73 -11.16 -6.05 -5.14
CA GLN A 73 -11.59 -6.72 -6.38
C GLN A 73 -10.39 -7.02 -7.29
N GLN A 74 -9.44 -6.09 -7.43
CA GLN A 74 -8.23 -6.30 -8.23
C GLN A 74 -7.35 -7.40 -7.63
N HIS A 75 -7.21 -7.42 -6.31
CA HIS A 75 -6.48 -8.47 -5.60
C HIS A 75 -7.11 -9.85 -5.80
N GLN A 76 -8.44 -9.97 -5.72
CA GLN A 76 -9.14 -11.24 -5.97
C GLN A 76 -8.98 -11.71 -7.42
N LYS A 77 -9.04 -10.79 -8.41
CA LYS A 77 -8.76 -11.12 -9.82
C LYS A 77 -7.33 -11.63 -10.01
N LEU A 78 -6.35 -11.02 -9.34
CA LEU A 78 -4.96 -11.50 -9.37
C LEU A 78 -4.84 -12.91 -8.80
N LEU A 79 -5.45 -13.20 -7.65
CA LEU A 79 -5.44 -14.53 -7.03
C LEU A 79 -6.08 -15.60 -7.94
N ALA A 80 -7.19 -15.26 -8.62
CA ALA A 80 -7.83 -16.14 -9.59
C ALA A 80 -6.94 -16.38 -10.82
N ARG A 81 -6.27 -15.33 -11.34
CA ARG A 81 -5.32 -15.45 -12.45
C ARG A 81 -4.15 -16.37 -12.09
N LEU A 82 -3.57 -16.21 -10.90
CA LEU A 82 -2.49 -17.08 -10.43
C LEU A 82 -2.95 -18.54 -10.28
N ALA A 83 -4.18 -18.77 -9.80
CA ALA A 83 -4.74 -20.12 -9.70
C ALA A 83 -4.85 -20.79 -11.08
N ALA A 84 -5.34 -20.07 -12.08
CA ALA A 84 -5.46 -20.56 -13.45
C ALA A 84 -4.09 -20.88 -14.07
N LEU A 85 -3.10 -19.97 -13.88
CA LEU A 85 -1.74 -20.19 -14.35
C LEU A 85 -1.07 -21.40 -13.68
N ALA A 86 -1.26 -21.57 -12.37
CA ALA A 86 -0.71 -22.71 -11.64
C ALA A 86 -1.27 -24.05 -12.16
N ALA A 87 -2.56 -24.08 -12.51
CA ALA A 87 -3.21 -25.26 -13.07
C ALA A 87 -2.72 -25.57 -14.51
N ASP A 88 -2.53 -24.53 -15.32
CA ASP A 88 -2.04 -24.65 -16.71
C ASP A 88 -0.59 -25.15 -16.77
N ARG A 89 0.28 -24.65 -15.89
CA ARG A 89 1.70 -25.00 -15.90
C ARG A 89 1.99 -26.35 -15.28
N GLY A 90 1.34 -26.67 -14.16
CA GLY A 90 1.55 -27.92 -13.43
C GLY A 90 2.98 -28.09 -12.90
N GLY A 91 3.30 -29.26 -12.37
CA GLY A 91 4.64 -29.60 -11.89
C GLY A 91 5.25 -28.58 -10.90
N ASP A 92 6.55 -28.41 -10.95
CA ASP A 92 7.29 -27.52 -10.04
C ASP A 92 6.93 -26.02 -10.25
N GLU A 93 6.68 -25.62 -11.49
CA GLU A 93 6.27 -24.26 -11.81
C GLU A 93 4.89 -23.93 -11.24
N GLY A 94 3.92 -24.84 -11.44
CA GLY A 94 2.58 -24.71 -10.86
C GLY A 94 2.60 -24.69 -9.33
N ALA A 95 3.47 -25.51 -8.72
CA ALA A 95 3.66 -25.51 -7.27
C ALA A 95 4.24 -24.19 -6.77
N ALA A 96 5.22 -23.63 -7.46
CA ALA A 96 5.82 -22.32 -7.12
C ALA A 96 4.80 -21.18 -7.23
N ILE A 97 3.97 -21.16 -8.29
CA ILE A 97 2.89 -20.19 -8.48
C ILE A 97 1.84 -20.31 -7.36
N ASN A 98 1.43 -21.54 -6.99
CA ASN A 98 0.51 -21.75 -5.86
C ASN A 98 1.10 -21.29 -4.52
N GLY A 99 2.40 -21.49 -4.30
CA GLY A 99 3.11 -20.98 -3.14
C GLY A 99 3.03 -19.45 -3.06
N LEU A 100 3.30 -18.75 -4.17
CA LEU A 100 3.16 -17.30 -4.26
C LEU A 100 1.70 -16.86 -4.02
N ARG A 101 0.72 -17.56 -4.63
CA ARG A 101 -0.70 -17.27 -4.41
C ARG A 101 -1.07 -17.37 -2.92
N THR A 102 -0.59 -18.39 -2.22
CA THR A 102 -0.81 -18.54 -0.77
C THR A 102 -0.21 -17.38 0.04
N GLN A 103 1.00 -16.93 -0.33
CA GLN A 103 1.61 -15.75 0.30
C GLN A 103 0.74 -14.51 0.10
N LEU A 104 0.23 -14.28 -1.12
CA LEU A 104 -0.63 -13.14 -1.43
C LEU A 104 -1.99 -13.21 -0.74
N GLN A 105 -2.58 -14.40 -0.57
CA GLN A 105 -3.83 -14.60 0.17
C GLN A 105 -3.75 -14.16 1.64
N ALA A 106 -2.55 -14.19 2.23
CA ALA A 106 -2.32 -13.72 3.59
C ALA A 106 -2.26 -12.19 3.70
N ILE A 107 -2.16 -11.48 2.56
CA ILE A 107 -2.07 -10.03 2.53
C ILE A 107 -3.48 -9.42 2.45
N ARG A 108 -3.78 -8.51 3.36
CA ARG A 108 -4.98 -7.66 3.27
C ARG A 108 -4.63 -6.40 2.51
N VAL A 109 -5.46 -6.03 1.55
CA VAL A 109 -5.30 -4.83 0.73
C VAL A 109 -6.34 -3.77 1.06
N THR A 110 -6.05 -2.53 0.72
CA THR A 110 -6.94 -1.38 0.93
C THR A 110 -6.76 -0.35 -0.18
N GLY A 111 -7.69 0.56 -0.32
CA GLY A 111 -7.63 1.67 -1.28
C GLY A 111 -6.63 2.75 -0.90
N ARG A 112 -5.36 2.36 -0.70
CA ARG A 112 -4.29 3.24 -0.27
C ARG A 112 -4.19 4.47 -1.16
N GLN A 113 -4.14 5.64 -0.51
CA GLN A 113 -3.78 6.89 -1.14
C GLN A 113 -2.26 7.08 -1.04
N LEU A 114 -1.58 7.20 -2.19
CA LEU A 114 -0.12 7.40 -2.22
C LEU A 114 0.22 8.88 -2.01
N VAL A 115 -0.04 9.36 -0.81
CA VAL A 115 0.24 10.72 -0.36
C VAL A 115 1.34 10.73 0.70
N ASN A 116 2.04 11.85 0.80
CA ASN A 116 3.02 12.02 1.88
C ASN A 116 2.28 12.27 3.19
N LEU A 117 2.57 11.47 4.21
CA LEU A 117 1.97 11.58 5.54
C LEU A 117 2.92 12.17 6.59
N ASP A 118 4.13 12.59 6.19
CA ASP A 118 5.07 13.26 7.08
C ASP A 118 4.50 14.63 7.50
N PRO A 119 4.23 14.87 8.79
CA PRO A 119 3.61 16.11 9.28
C PRO A 119 4.38 17.36 8.86
N ASP A 120 5.71 17.31 8.88
CA ASP A 120 6.55 18.47 8.57
C ASP A 120 6.42 18.84 7.08
N ARG A 121 6.39 17.83 6.20
CA ARG A 121 6.19 18.05 4.76
C ARG A 121 4.78 18.51 4.42
N VAL A 122 3.76 17.91 5.04
CA VAL A 122 2.35 18.26 4.77
C VAL A 122 2.06 19.69 5.21
N ARG A 123 2.68 20.17 6.32
CA ARG A 123 2.49 21.55 6.83
C ARG A 123 3.13 22.61 5.96
N VAL A 124 4.31 22.34 5.38
CA VAL A 124 5.06 23.35 4.62
C VAL A 124 4.75 23.34 3.13
N ASN A 125 4.14 22.27 2.61
CA ASN A 125 3.81 22.14 1.19
C ASN A 125 2.28 22.07 0.98
N PRO A 126 1.63 23.14 0.48
CA PRO A 126 0.19 23.16 0.23
C PRO A 126 -0.30 22.05 -0.72
N GLU A 127 0.52 21.66 -1.71
CA GLU A 127 0.18 20.58 -2.65
C GLU A 127 0.15 19.19 -1.97
N SER A 128 0.87 19.03 -0.86
CA SER A 128 0.88 17.81 -0.06
C SER A 128 -0.25 17.76 0.98
N ASN A 129 -1.12 18.78 1.02
CA ASN A 129 -2.20 18.92 1.99
C ASN A 129 -3.58 18.91 1.31
N PRO A 130 -4.01 17.76 0.72
CA PRO A 130 -5.32 17.65 0.09
C PRO A 130 -6.45 17.75 1.11
N PRO A 131 -7.67 18.17 0.68
CA PRO A 131 -8.86 18.09 1.51
C PRO A 131 -9.23 16.63 1.76
N LEU A 132 -9.76 16.34 2.95
CA LEU A 132 -10.28 15.04 3.35
C LEU A 132 -11.80 15.10 3.32
N LEU A 133 -12.41 14.61 2.21
CA LEU A 133 -13.84 14.58 2.00
C LEU A 133 -14.32 13.12 1.96
N GLY A 134 -15.19 12.72 2.89
CA GLY A 134 -15.71 11.35 2.94
C GLY A 134 -15.15 10.50 4.06
N GLU A 135 -15.10 9.18 3.84
CA GLU A 135 -14.68 8.20 4.85
C GLU A 135 -13.30 7.65 4.55
N TYR A 136 -12.41 7.77 5.52
CA TYR A 136 -11.02 7.30 5.43
C TYR A 136 -10.71 6.32 6.55
N SER A 137 -9.74 5.46 6.27
CA SER A 137 -9.09 4.60 7.26
C SER A 137 -7.61 4.96 7.32
N LEU A 138 -7.06 5.06 8.52
CA LEU A 138 -5.65 5.36 8.76
C LEU A 138 -5.04 4.25 9.62
N TRP A 139 -4.10 3.49 9.07
CA TRP A 139 -3.33 2.51 9.82
C TRP A 139 -2.02 3.12 10.25
N VAL A 140 -1.81 3.17 11.57
CA VAL A 140 -0.60 3.70 12.21
C VAL A 140 0.05 2.62 13.05
N GLY A 141 1.37 2.69 13.16
CA GLY A 141 2.11 1.70 13.95
C GLY A 141 3.48 2.22 14.36
N GLN A 142 4.21 1.33 15.02
CA GLN A 142 5.61 1.57 15.37
C GLN A 142 6.53 1.18 14.22
N LYS A 143 7.79 1.64 14.28
CA LYS A 143 8.83 1.25 13.32
C LYS A 143 9.06 -0.26 13.37
N PRO A 144 8.87 -0.99 12.26
CA PRO A 144 9.16 -2.42 12.20
C PRO A 144 10.64 -2.73 12.41
N THR A 145 10.94 -3.93 12.88
CA THR A 145 12.30 -4.44 13.05
C THR A 145 12.67 -5.49 12.01
N THR A 146 11.80 -5.70 11.02
CA THR A 146 11.97 -6.75 10.01
C THR A 146 11.77 -6.22 8.60
N VAL A 147 12.27 -6.97 7.63
CA VAL A 147 11.90 -6.94 6.21
C VAL A 147 11.24 -8.27 5.86
N THR A 148 10.36 -8.30 4.87
CA THR A 148 9.69 -9.54 4.45
C THR A 148 10.20 -9.95 3.09
N VAL A 149 10.75 -11.16 2.97
CA VAL A 149 11.10 -11.78 1.69
C VAL A 149 9.92 -12.61 1.21
N MET A 150 9.53 -12.44 -0.04
CA MET A 150 8.39 -13.15 -0.63
C MET A 150 8.53 -13.32 -2.15
N GLY A 151 7.61 -14.05 -2.74
CA GLY A 151 7.61 -14.31 -4.17
C GLY A 151 7.92 -15.76 -4.51
N LEU A 152 8.57 -15.96 -5.65
CA LEU A 152 9.01 -17.27 -6.14
C LEU A 152 10.32 -17.70 -5.47
N VAL A 153 10.26 -17.93 -4.17
CA VAL A 153 11.41 -18.22 -3.30
C VAL A 153 11.15 -19.45 -2.43
N SER A 154 12.21 -20.17 -2.08
CA SER A 154 12.15 -21.39 -1.29
C SER A 154 11.71 -21.17 0.16
N THR A 155 12.11 -20.04 0.75
CA THR A 155 11.89 -19.72 2.17
C THR A 155 11.35 -18.29 2.33
N PRO A 156 10.07 -18.04 1.97
CA PRO A 156 9.45 -16.75 2.21
C PRO A 156 9.26 -16.49 3.71
N GLY A 157 9.34 -15.24 4.12
CA GLY A 157 9.09 -14.89 5.52
C GLY A 157 9.78 -13.61 5.97
N LYS A 158 9.59 -13.27 7.24
CA LYS A 158 10.21 -12.10 7.87
C LYS A 158 11.68 -12.39 8.23
N LYS A 159 12.56 -11.47 7.88
CA LYS A 159 13.99 -11.45 8.26
C LYS A 159 14.26 -10.22 9.11
N THR A 160 15.15 -10.32 10.08
CA THR A 160 15.56 -9.18 10.91
C THR A 160 16.17 -8.08 10.03
N PHE A 161 15.68 -6.86 10.20
CA PHE A 161 16.27 -5.71 9.52
C PHE A 161 17.67 -5.41 10.09
N THR A 162 18.63 -5.24 9.20
CA THR A 162 19.99 -4.82 9.53
C THR A 162 20.33 -3.59 8.69
N PRO A 163 20.69 -2.45 9.31
CA PRO A 163 21.11 -1.26 8.57
C PRO A 163 22.32 -1.57 7.67
N GLY A 164 22.32 -1.00 6.46
CA GLY A 164 23.40 -1.18 5.48
C GLY A 164 23.35 -2.51 4.71
N ARG A 165 22.47 -3.45 5.08
CA ARG A 165 22.30 -4.72 4.38
C ARG A 165 21.50 -4.54 3.10
N SER A 166 22.06 -4.97 1.97
CA SER A 166 21.44 -4.83 0.64
C SER A 166 20.44 -5.95 0.34
N VAL A 167 19.62 -5.75 -0.69
CA VAL A 167 18.60 -6.72 -1.12
C VAL A 167 19.20 -8.06 -1.48
N ASP A 168 20.31 -8.09 -2.23
CA ASP A 168 21.01 -9.33 -2.61
C ASP A 168 21.47 -10.10 -1.37
N GLU A 169 22.02 -9.43 -0.35
CA GLU A 169 22.42 -10.07 0.90
C GLU A 169 21.25 -10.65 1.72
N TYR A 170 20.03 -10.07 1.59
CA TYR A 170 18.81 -10.67 2.17
C TYR A 170 18.37 -11.93 1.41
N LEU A 171 18.81 -12.12 0.18
CA LEU A 171 18.49 -13.25 -0.66
C LEU A 171 19.57 -14.36 -0.69
N ASP A 172 20.73 -14.16 -0.06
CA ASP A 172 21.87 -15.11 -0.09
C ASP A 172 21.50 -16.53 0.36
N ASP A 173 20.63 -16.67 1.36
CA ASP A 173 20.14 -17.94 1.89
C ASP A 173 18.81 -18.40 1.30
N VAL A 174 18.38 -17.78 0.20
CA VAL A 174 17.07 -17.99 -0.43
C VAL A 174 17.24 -18.44 -1.88
N SER A 175 16.78 -19.65 -2.19
CA SER A 175 16.78 -20.13 -3.57
C SER A 175 15.57 -19.63 -4.34
N THR A 176 15.79 -19.17 -5.57
CA THR A 176 14.70 -18.82 -6.51
C THR A 176 14.06 -20.07 -7.05
N LEU A 177 12.73 -20.17 -6.98
CA LEU A 177 11.95 -21.28 -7.49
C LEU A 177 11.75 -21.20 -9.03
N SER A 178 11.17 -22.24 -9.59
CA SER A 178 10.84 -22.32 -11.02
C SER A 178 10.01 -21.11 -11.48
N GLY A 179 10.35 -20.53 -12.61
CA GLY A 179 9.71 -19.33 -13.17
C GLY A 179 10.14 -18.00 -12.53
N GLY A 180 10.91 -18.02 -11.44
CA GLY A 180 11.35 -16.81 -10.74
C GLY A 180 12.52 -16.09 -11.41
N ASP A 181 12.52 -14.76 -11.31
CA ASP A 181 13.60 -13.91 -11.80
C ASP A 181 14.83 -14.03 -10.91
N ARG A 182 15.96 -14.44 -11.52
CA ARG A 182 17.26 -14.59 -10.83
C ARG A 182 18.14 -13.34 -10.93
N SER A 183 17.74 -12.39 -11.73
CA SER A 183 18.52 -11.19 -12.03
C SER A 183 18.05 -9.97 -11.28
N TYR A 184 16.75 -9.93 -10.96
CA TYR A 184 16.11 -8.79 -10.31
C TYR A 184 15.16 -9.24 -9.21
N ALA A 185 15.09 -8.44 -8.14
CA ALA A 185 14.02 -8.46 -7.16
C ALA A 185 13.39 -7.07 -7.07
N TRP A 186 12.20 -6.97 -6.51
CA TRP A 186 11.55 -5.70 -6.26
C TRP A 186 11.55 -5.37 -4.77
N VAL A 187 11.86 -4.14 -4.44
CA VAL A 187 11.65 -3.61 -3.08
C VAL A 187 10.35 -2.81 -3.08
N VAL A 188 9.42 -3.21 -2.25
CA VAL A 188 8.22 -2.44 -1.95
C VAL A 188 8.42 -1.78 -0.60
N TYR A 189 8.67 -0.49 -0.61
CA TYR A 189 8.90 0.31 0.59
C TYR A 189 7.60 0.53 1.39
N PRO A 190 7.70 0.83 2.69
CA PRO A 190 6.52 1.10 3.53
C PRO A 190 5.67 2.28 3.04
N ASP A 191 6.28 3.28 2.41
CA ASP A 191 5.61 4.45 1.81
C ASP A 191 4.88 4.12 0.49
N GLY A 192 4.98 2.89 0.00
CA GLY A 192 4.36 2.42 -1.24
C GLY A 192 5.21 2.59 -2.48
N LYS A 193 6.41 3.17 -2.39
CA LYS A 193 7.34 3.20 -3.52
C LYS A 193 7.86 1.81 -3.83
N THR A 194 8.18 1.59 -5.10
CA THR A 194 8.79 0.35 -5.58
C THR A 194 10.10 0.64 -6.30
N VAL A 195 11.08 -0.21 -6.11
CA VAL A 195 12.38 -0.14 -6.79
C VAL A 195 12.75 -1.53 -7.30
N LYS A 196 13.10 -1.65 -8.57
CA LYS A 196 13.66 -2.87 -9.16
C LYS A 196 15.15 -2.93 -8.81
N ALA A 197 15.53 -3.89 -7.96
CA ALA A 197 16.89 -4.09 -7.48
C ALA A 197 17.58 -5.18 -8.30
N PRO A 198 18.73 -4.90 -8.94
CA PRO A 198 19.53 -5.94 -9.58
C PRO A 198 20.28 -6.73 -8.50
N VAL A 199 20.12 -8.06 -8.53
CA VAL A 199 20.60 -8.97 -7.47
C VAL A 199 21.54 -10.06 -7.95
N ALA A 200 21.69 -10.25 -9.27
CA ALA A 200 22.59 -11.27 -9.80
C ALA A 200 24.06 -10.82 -9.71
N TYR A 201 24.98 -11.78 -9.57
CA TYR A 201 26.42 -11.53 -9.47
C TYR A 201 26.96 -10.56 -10.52
N TRP A 202 26.46 -10.61 -11.74
CA TRP A 202 26.95 -9.82 -12.87
C TRP A 202 26.32 -8.42 -12.97
N ASN A 203 25.18 -8.14 -12.30
CA ASN A 203 24.48 -6.87 -12.40
C ASN A 203 24.20 -6.19 -11.06
N LYS A 204 24.56 -6.83 -9.94
CA LYS A 204 24.15 -6.38 -8.62
C LYS A 204 24.58 -4.95 -8.31
N ARG A 205 23.69 -4.24 -7.63
CA ARG A 205 23.93 -2.91 -7.10
C ARG A 205 23.39 -2.86 -5.67
N HIS A 206 24.06 -2.09 -4.85
CA HIS A 206 23.61 -1.88 -3.49
C HIS A 206 22.26 -1.15 -3.48
N VAL A 207 21.22 -1.85 -3.07
CA VAL A 207 19.88 -1.31 -2.82
C VAL A 207 19.47 -1.71 -1.43
N GLU A 208 19.33 -0.74 -0.54
CA GLU A 208 18.99 -0.99 0.86
C GLU A 208 17.47 -0.89 1.06
N PRO A 209 16.80 -1.93 1.61
CA PRO A 209 15.40 -1.84 2.03
C PRO A 209 15.29 -1.03 3.32
N MET A 210 14.15 -0.40 3.54
CA MET A 210 13.79 0.19 4.84
C MET A 210 13.18 -0.87 5.77
N PRO A 211 13.18 -0.66 7.11
CA PRO A 211 12.37 -1.47 8.02
C PRO A 211 10.91 -1.53 7.53
N GLY A 212 10.32 -2.73 7.52
CA GLY A 212 8.96 -2.94 7.02
C GLY A 212 8.82 -3.04 5.50
N SER A 213 9.92 -2.94 4.73
CA SER A 213 9.90 -3.21 3.30
C SER A 213 9.63 -4.68 3.00
N MET A 214 9.09 -4.93 1.80
CA MET A 214 8.99 -6.27 1.22
C MET A 214 9.98 -6.41 0.07
N ILE A 215 10.70 -7.52 0.05
CA ILE A 215 11.59 -7.93 -1.04
C ILE A 215 10.84 -9.01 -1.82
N PHE A 216 10.41 -8.68 -3.03
CA PHE A 216 9.60 -9.55 -3.87
C PHE A 216 10.43 -10.08 -5.04
N VAL A 217 10.60 -11.41 -5.10
CA VAL A 217 11.17 -12.11 -6.26
C VAL A 217 10.01 -12.49 -7.17
N GLY A 218 9.86 -11.75 -8.26
CA GLY A 218 8.78 -11.92 -9.24
C GLY A 218 9.08 -12.99 -10.29
N PHE A 219 8.22 -13.02 -11.30
CA PHE A 219 8.42 -13.85 -12.48
C PHE A 219 9.52 -13.28 -13.35
N ALA A 220 10.33 -14.15 -13.95
CA ALA A 220 11.28 -13.78 -14.98
C ALA A 220 10.53 -13.24 -16.22
N ASP A 221 11.19 -12.38 -17.00
CA ASP A 221 10.61 -11.85 -18.23
C ASP A 221 10.40 -12.98 -19.26
N HIS A 222 9.15 -13.19 -19.68
CA HIS A 222 8.74 -14.17 -20.68
C HIS A 222 8.43 -13.47 -22.01
N ILE A 223 9.41 -13.43 -22.93
CA ILE A 223 9.32 -12.68 -24.19
C ILE A 223 8.26 -13.25 -25.16
N PHE A 224 7.81 -14.49 -24.96
CA PHE A 224 6.96 -15.21 -25.93
C PHE A 224 5.56 -15.59 -25.44
N SER A 225 5.11 -15.13 -24.27
CA SER A 225 3.82 -15.54 -23.73
C SER A 225 3.09 -14.38 -23.06
N SER A 226 1.98 -13.96 -23.65
CA SER A 226 1.09 -12.91 -23.11
C SER A 226 0.42 -13.29 -21.77
N ALA A 227 0.45 -14.57 -21.39
CA ALA A 227 -0.11 -15.01 -20.11
C ALA A 227 0.57 -14.38 -18.89
N TRP A 228 1.83 -13.92 -19.06
CA TRP A 228 2.65 -13.31 -18.01
C TRP A 228 2.61 -11.78 -18.03
N ASP A 229 2.06 -11.18 -19.10
CA ASP A 229 2.07 -9.74 -19.30
C ASP A 229 1.41 -9.01 -18.12
N GLY A 230 2.13 -8.04 -17.54
CA GLY A 230 1.65 -7.22 -16.44
C GLY A 230 1.43 -7.96 -15.11
N LEU A 231 1.86 -9.23 -14.98
CA LEU A 231 1.62 -10.02 -13.77
C LEU A 231 2.44 -9.50 -12.58
N ASN A 232 3.72 -9.20 -12.79
CA ASN A 232 4.57 -8.59 -11.76
C ASN A 232 3.99 -7.24 -11.31
N GLU A 233 3.52 -6.42 -12.23
CA GLU A 233 2.90 -5.12 -11.96
C GLU A 233 1.61 -5.26 -11.14
N GLN A 234 0.77 -6.24 -11.45
CA GLN A 234 -0.44 -6.52 -10.67
C GLN A 234 -0.10 -6.98 -9.25
N ILE A 235 0.93 -7.80 -9.09
CA ILE A 235 1.41 -8.21 -7.76
C ILE A 235 1.96 -7.02 -7.01
N LEU A 236 2.81 -6.21 -7.62
CA LEU A 236 3.37 -4.99 -7.02
C LEU A 236 2.26 -4.02 -6.60
N HIS A 237 1.23 -3.85 -7.44
CA HIS A 237 0.07 -3.05 -7.08
C HIS A 237 -0.61 -3.59 -5.80
N SER A 238 -0.84 -4.90 -5.69
CA SER A 238 -1.37 -5.50 -4.46
C SER A 238 -0.46 -5.26 -3.26
N LEU A 239 0.85 -5.40 -3.42
CA LEU A 239 1.82 -5.22 -2.33
C LEU A 239 1.92 -3.76 -1.87
N THR A 240 1.81 -2.79 -2.79
CA THR A 240 1.79 -1.36 -2.44
C THR A 240 0.52 -0.94 -1.72
N HIS A 241 -0.59 -1.63 -1.97
CA HIS A 241 -1.89 -1.37 -1.34
C HIS A 241 -2.15 -2.23 -0.10
N ARG A 242 -1.13 -2.94 0.41
CA ARG A 242 -1.29 -3.74 1.63
C ARG A 242 -1.58 -2.88 2.85
N ILE A 243 -2.39 -3.41 3.75
CA ILE A 243 -2.51 -2.91 5.12
C ILE A 243 -1.23 -3.34 5.87
N PRO A 244 -0.57 -2.45 6.62
CA PRO A 244 0.58 -2.81 7.46
C PRO A 244 0.22 -3.89 8.49
N ASP A 245 1.20 -4.74 8.83
CA ASP A 245 1.07 -5.77 9.86
C ASP A 245 0.97 -5.18 11.28
#